data_4ab0784e5c37669c75f1da7aa393b2bc
#
_entry.id   4ab0784e5c37669c75f1da7aa393b2bc
#
_cell.length_a   1.000
_cell.length_b   1.000
_cell.length_c   1.000
_cell.angle_alpha   90.00
_cell.angle_beta   90.00
_cell.angle_gamma   90.00
#
_symmetry.space_group_name_H-M   'P 1'
#
loop_
_entity.id
_entity.type
_entity.pdbx_description
1 polymer ?
#
loop_
_entity_poly.entity_id
_entity_poly.type
_entity_poly.pdbx_seq_one_letter_code
_entity_poly.pdbx_strand_id
1 'polypeptide(L)'
;PHVIKYNASTPSKFVSFPKYKKFIADEKYAEIAAFLGLPAKTTEEGVQSLINAVIDLMKEVNEPLSFSECGIDEETYMRNVPDIANKAFEDQCTTANPKLPLVKEIEQIMRDAYKGVN
;
A
#
# COMPACT_ATOMS: atom_id res chain seq x y z
N PRO A 1 0.22 5.55 -0.29
CA PRO A 1 1.62 5.19 0.04
C PRO A 1 1.76 3.81 0.65
N HIS A 2 1.04 3.48 1.74
CA HIS A 2 1.16 2.19 2.46
C HIS A 2 0.90 0.96 1.58
N VAL A 3 -0.10 1.01 0.70
CA VAL A 3 -0.42 -0.09 -0.23
C VAL A 3 0.69 -0.28 -1.27
N ILE A 4 1.29 0.79 -1.80
CA ILE A 4 2.44 0.70 -2.72
C ILE A 4 3.61 0.02 -2.01
N LYS A 5 3.94 0.49 -0.80
CA LYS A 5 5.02 -0.08 0.03
C LYS A 5 4.78 -1.58 0.31
N TYR A 6 3.54 -1.93 0.69
CA TYR A 6 3.15 -3.32 0.92
C TYR A 6 3.30 -4.16 -0.35
N ASN A 7 2.72 -3.72 -1.45
CA ASN A 7 2.75 -4.45 -2.71
C ASN A 7 4.15 -4.60 -3.32
N ALA A 8 5.06 -3.66 -3.06
CA ALA A 8 6.44 -3.74 -3.49
C ALA A 8 7.30 -4.67 -2.63
N SER A 9 6.85 -5.04 -1.44
CA SER A 9 7.62 -5.94 -0.56
C SER A 9 7.46 -7.40 -0.98
N THR A 10 8.47 -8.23 -0.67
CA THR A 10 8.44 -9.68 -0.92
C THR A 10 7.19 -10.30 -0.31
N PRO A 11 6.39 -11.06 -1.08
CA PRO A 11 5.15 -11.64 -0.58
C PRO A 11 5.41 -12.77 0.42
N SER A 12 4.66 -12.78 1.52
CA SER A 12 4.61 -13.92 2.45
C SER A 12 4.05 -15.16 1.77
N LYS A 13 3.09 -14.97 0.87
CA LYS A 13 2.50 -16.01 0.02
C LYS A 13 2.23 -15.43 -1.36
N PHE A 14 2.88 -15.98 -2.37
CA PHE A 14 2.64 -15.56 -3.75
C PHE A 14 1.49 -16.35 -4.36
N VAL A 15 0.33 -15.72 -4.40
CA VAL A 15 -0.84 -16.14 -5.19
C VAL A 15 -1.34 -14.88 -5.86
N SER A 16 -1.46 -14.89 -7.17
CA SER A 16 -1.97 -13.75 -7.92
C SER A 16 -3.07 -14.14 -8.89
N PHE A 17 -3.95 -13.20 -9.16
CA PHE A 17 -4.96 -13.27 -10.20
C PHE A 17 -4.93 -11.94 -11.00
N PRO A 18 -4.71 -11.96 -12.33
CA PRO A 18 -4.41 -13.12 -13.16
C PRO A 18 -3.04 -13.74 -12.84
N LYS A 19 -2.92 -15.03 -13.08
CA LYS A 19 -1.77 -15.88 -12.67
C LYS A 19 -0.43 -15.39 -13.22
N TYR A 20 0.18 -14.41 -12.59
CA TYR A 20 1.56 -14.02 -12.89
C TYR A 20 2.51 -15.18 -12.55
N LYS A 21 3.52 -15.40 -13.40
CA LYS A 21 4.50 -16.48 -13.20
C LYS A 21 5.47 -16.18 -12.06
N LYS A 22 5.67 -14.90 -11.75
CA LYS A 22 6.54 -14.41 -10.67
C LYS A 22 5.97 -13.13 -10.07
N PHE A 23 6.42 -12.80 -8.89
CA PHE A 23 6.19 -11.48 -8.30
C PHE A 23 6.99 -10.42 -9.06
N ILE A 24 6.32 -9.35 -9.49
CA ILE A 24 6.90 -8.25 -10.28
C ILE A 24 6.35 -6.88 -9.90
N ALA A 25 5.62 -6.77 -8.79
CA ALA A 25 4.96 -5.51 -8.44
C ALA A 25 5.95 -4.37 -8.16
N ASP A 26 7.07 -4.68 -7.51
CA ASP A 26 8.16 -3.75 -7.26
C ASP A 26 8.78 -3.23 -8.58
N GLU A 27 9.09 -4.14 -9.52
CA GLU A 27 9.60 -3.79 -10.85
C GLU A 27 8.61 -2.85 -11.57
N LYS A 28 7.30 -3.13 -11.50
CA LYS A 28 6.26 -2.31 -12.15
C LYS A 28 6.12 -0.92 -11.53
N TYR A 29 6.21 -0.80 -10.22
CA TYR A 29 6.23 0.51 -9.57
C TYR A 29 7.47 1.33 -9.93
N ALA A 30 8.63 0.69 -10.04
CA ALA A 30 9.85 1.36 -10.51
C ALA A 30 9.74 1.79 -11.99
N GLU A 31 9.13 0.99 -12.87
CA GLU A 31 8.84 1.39 -14.25
C GLU A 31 7.92 2.62 -14.31
N ILE A 32 6.90 2.70 -13.45
CA ILE A 32 6.03 3.89 -13.35
C ILE A 32 6.83 5.11 -12.90
N ALA A 33 7.69 4.97 -11.89
CA ALA A 33 8.55 6.05 -11.43
C ALA A 33 9.43 6.57 -12.57
N ALA A 34 10.10 5.67 -13.30
CA ALA A 34 10.93 6.03 -14.45
C ALA A 34 10.12 6.73 -15.57
N PHE A 35 8.91 6.24 -15.86
CA PHE A 35 8.02 6.87 -16.84
C PHE A 35 7.63 8.30 -16.46
N LEU A 36 7.46 8.57 -15.15
CA LEU A 36 7.17 9.90 -14.62
C LEU A 36 8.41 10.79 -14.50
N GLY A 37 9.59 10.32 -14.90
CA GLY A 37 10.85 11.06 -14.78
C GLY A 37 11.39 11.15 -13.35
N LEU A 38 10.92 10.31 -12.44
CA LEU A 38 11.39 10.25 -11.07
C LEU A 38 12.68 9.41 -10.97
N PRO A 39 13.50 9.59 -9.90
CA PRO A 39 14.67 8.75 -9.66
C PRO A 39 14.30 7.27 -9.61
N ALA A 40 14.92 6.45 -10.45
CA ALA A 40 14.63 5.01 -10.57
C ALA A 40 15.84 4.22 -11.11
N LYS A 41 17.05 4.48 -10.56
CA LYS A 41 18.28 3.76 -10.96
C LYS A 41 18.26 2.32 -10.48
N THR A 42 17.59 2.05 -9.36
CA THR A 42 17.31 0.71 -8.86
C THR A 42 15.80 0.55 -8.64
N THR A 43 15.34 -0.70 -8.52
CA THR A 43 13.92 -0.99 -8.23
C THR A 43 13.50 -0.34 -6.92
N GLU A 44 14.31 -0.43 -5.87
CA GLU A 44 14.03 0.14 -4.56
C GLU A 44 13.93 1.67 -4.62
N GLU A 45 14.87 2.32 -5.33
CA GLU A 45 14.84 3.77 -5.54
C GLU A 45 13.56 4.18 -6.28
N GLY A 46 13.19 3.47 -7.33
CA GLY A 46 11.97 3.73 -8.10
C GLY A 46 10.71 3.60 -7.26
N VAL A 47 10.58 2.53 -6.48
CA VAL A 47 9.46 2.34 -5.55
C VAL A 47 9.39 3.48 -4.54
N GLN A 48 10.51 3.84 -3.91
CA GLN A 48 10.53 4.90 -2.90
C GLN A 48 10.21 6.27 -3.50
N SER A 49 10.74 6.59 -4.67
CA SER A 49 10.46 7.87 -5.34
C SER A 49 9.00 7.97 -5.78
N LEU A 50 8.38 6.88 -6.21
CA LEU A 50 6.93 6.85 -6.49
C LEU A 50 6.10 7.08 -5.21
N ILE A 51 6.46 6.45 -4.10
CA ILE A 51 5.80 6.66 -2.81
C ILE A 51 5.89 8.15 -2.41
N ASN A 52 7.08 8.73 -2.50
CA ASN A 52 7.30 10.13 -2.17
C ASN A 52 6.48 11.06 -3.07
N ALA A 53 6.45 10.81 -4.37
CA ALA A 53 5.64 11.60 -5.32
C ALA A 53 4.14 11.54 -5.00
N VAL A 54 3.61 10.39 -4.56
CA VAL A 54 2.21 10.26 -4.11
C VAL A 54 1.99 11.06 -2.83
N ILE A 55 2.91 11.01 -1.86
CA ILE A 55 2.84 11.79 -0.62
C ILE A 55 2.84 13.30 -0.93
N ASP A 56 3.73 13.73 -1.81
CA ASP A 56 3.83 15.14 -2.18
C ASP A 56 2.56 15.62 -2.89
N LEU A 57 2.01 14.80 -3.79
CA LEU A 57 0.72 15.10 -4.42
C LEU A 57 -0.42 15.19 -3.39
N MET A 58 -0.49 14.27 -2.42
CA MET A 58 -1.49 14.34 -1.35
C MET A 58 -1.39 15.66 -0.57
N LYS A 59 -0.16 16.10 -0.23
CA LYS A 59 0.06 17.39 0.42
C LYS A 59 -0.38 18.57 -0.46
N GLU A 60 -0.05 18.54 -1.74
CA GLU A 60 -0.39 19.61 -2.69
C GLU A 60 -1.91 19.79 -2.82
N VAL A 61 -2.66 18.70 -2.80
CA VAL A 61 -4.14 18.74 -2.88
C VAL A 61 -4.82 18.79 -1.51
N ASN A 62 -4.05 18.94 -0.42
CA ASN A 62 -4.52 18.99 0.96
C ASN A 62 -5.28 17.74 1.42
N GLU A 63 -4.88 16.55 0.92
CA GLU A 63 -5.39 15.28 1.43
C GLU A 63 -4.67 14.88 2.72
N PRO A 64 -5.39 14.39 3.73
CA PRO A 64 -4.79 13.89 4.96
C PRO A 64 -3.80 12.74 4.70
N LEU A 65 -2.69 12.74 5.42
CA LEU A 65 -1.67 11.69 5.31
C LEU A 65 -1.90 10.52 6.29
N SER A 66 -2.89 10.66 7.17
CA SER A 66 -3.23 9.65 8.16
C SER A 66 -4.71 9.70 8.52
N PHE A 67 -5.25 8.60 9.06
CA PHE A 67 -6.60 8.60 9.62
C PHE A 67 -6.68 9.42 10.92
N SER A 68 -5.58 9.56 11.66
CA SER A 68 -5.53 10.44 12.83
C SER A 68 -5.73 11.91 12.46
N GLU A 69 -5.19 12.37 11.34
CA GLU A 69 -5.42 13.72 10.81
C GLU A 69 -6.89 13.96 10.40
N CYS A 70 -7.62 12.90 10.06
CA CYS A 70 -9.07 12.97 9.82
C CYS A 70 -9.90 13.13 11.10
N GLY A 71 -9.28 13.19 12.28
CA GLY A 71 -9.96 13.31 13.58
C GLY A 71 -10.63 12.02 14.06
N ILE A 72 -10.24 10.86 13.50
CA ILE A 72 -10.76 9.56 13.93
C ILE A 72 -10.06 9.15 15.23
N ASP A 73 -10.86 8.85 16.26
CA ASP A 73 -10.37 8.38 17.56
C ASP A 73 -9.61 7.05 17.43
N GLU A 74 -8.41 6.99 18.03
CA GLU A 74 -7.51 5.84 17.91
C GLU A 74 -8.13 4.56 18.47
N GLU A 75 -8.75 4.64 19.66
CA GLU A 75 -9.37 3.47 20.29
C GLU A 75 -10.48 2.88 19.41
N THR A 76 -11.34 3.75 18.90
CA THR A 76 -12.42 3.37 17.99
C THR A 76 -11.87 2.79 16.69
N TYR A 77 -10.85 3.41 16.10
CA TYR A 77 -10.22 2.90 14.90
C TYR A 77 -9.62 1.51 15.11
N MET A 78 -8.73 1.39 16.11
CA MET A 78 -8.01 0.13 16.39
C MET A 78 -8.93 -1.03 16.77
N ARG A 79 -10.04 -0.75 17.45
CA ARG A 79 -11.07 -1.76 17.78
C ARG A 79 -11.75 -2.34 16.53
N ASN A 80 -11.94 -1.52 15.48
CA ASN A 80 -12.61 -1.93 14.25
C ASN A 80 -11.66 -2.53 13.21
N VAL A 81 -10.34 -2.34 13.31
CA VAL A 81 -9.35 -2.84 12.35
C VAL A 81 -9.52 -4.34 12.03
N PRO A 82 -9.68 -5.25 13.01
CA PRO A 82 -9.81 -6.68 12.69
C PRO A 82 -11.04 -7.02 11.83
N ASP A 83 -12.19 -6.41 12.13
CA ASP A 83 -13.43 -6.64 11.38
C ASP A 83 -13.33 -6.07 9.95
N ILE A 84 -12.79 -4.86 9.81
CA ILE A 84 -12.61 -4.23 8.49
C ILE A 84 -11.58 -5.02 7.66
N ALA A 85 -10.50 -5.51 8.28
CA ALA A 85 -9.49 -6.30 7.59
C ALA A 85 -10.04 -7.63 7.08
N ASN A 86 -10.91 -8.30 7.84
CA ASN A 86 -11.61 -9.49 7.39
C ASN A 86 -12.54 -9.19 6.20
N LYS A 87 -13.34 -8.12 6.27
CA LYS A 87 -14.20 -7.70 5.15
C LYS A 87 -13.39 -7.35 3.90
N ALA A 88 -12.26 -6.67 4.06
CA ALA A 88 -11.36 -6.36 2.96
C ALA A 88 -10.74 -7.62 2.34
N PHE A 89 -10.42 -8.62 3.17
CA PHE A 89 -9.90 -9.90 2.68
C PHE A 89 -10.94 -10.68 1.87
N GLU A 90 -12.23 -10.63 2.29
CA GLU A 90 -13.34 -11.30 1.61
C GLU A 90 -13.80 -10.54 0.35
N ASP A 91 -13.38 -9.29 0.16
CA ASP A 91 -13.76 -8.50 -1.01
C ASP A 91 -13.16 -9.11 -2.30
N GLN A 92 -14.01 -9.25 -3.32
CA GLN A 92 -13.59 -9.81 -4.61
C GLN A 92 -12.42 -9.02 -5.25
N CYS A 93 -12.33 -7.71 -5.01
CA CYS A 93 -11.26 -6.87 -5.56
C CYS A 93 -9.89 -7.23 -4.98
N THR A 94 -9.82 -7.82 -3.79
CA THR A 94 -8.58 -8.27 -3.18
C THR A 94 -7.86 -9.32 -4.03
N THR A 95 -8.61 -10.13 -4.79
CA THR A 95 -8.02 -11.12 -5.70
C THR A 95 -7.28 -10.51 -6.88
N ALA A 96 -7.57 -9.26 -7.23
CA ALA A 96 -6.89 -8.52 -8.30
C ALA A 96 -5.59 -7.83 -7.84
N ASN A 97 -5.28 -7.84 -6.53
CA ASN A 97 -4.04 -7.25 -6.02
C ASN A 97 -2.80 -8.02 -6.53
N PRO A 98 -1.67 -7.36 -6.77
CA PRO A 98 -0.44 -8.01 -7.29
C PRO A 98 0.08 -9.18 -6.45
N LYS A 99 -0.25 -9.22 -5.18
CA LYS A 99 -0.03 -10.36 -4.29
C LYS A 99 -1.23 -10.51 -3.35
N LEU A 100 -1.52 -11.74 -2.91
CA LEU A 100 -2.62 -11.99 -1.98
C LEU A 100 -2.21 -11.53 -0.57
N PRO A 101 -2.85 -10.50 0.01
CA PRO A 101 -2.58 -10.11 1.38
C PRO A 101 -3.20 -11.11 2.36
N LEU A 102 -2.49 -11.43 3.44
CA LEU A 102 -3.09 -12.14 4.58
C LEU A 102 -3.87 -11.13 5.44
N VAL A 103 -4.89 -11.59 6.17
CA VAL A 103 -5.70 -10.71 7.04
C VAL A 103 -4.82 -9.89 7.99
N LYS A 104 -3.80 -10.50 8.60
CA LYS A 104 -2.85 -9.78 9.48
C LYS A 104 -2.00 -8.72 8.77
N GLU A 105 -1.71 -8.92 7.52
CA GLU A 105 -1.00 -7.92 6.71
C GLU A 105 -1.91 -6.72 6.40
N ILE A 106 -3.20 -6.98 6.11
CA ILE A 106 -4.21 -5.93 5.94
C ILE A 106 -4.38 -5.14 7.24
N GLU A 107 -4.50 -5.83 8.39
CA GLU A 107 -4.55 -5.16 9.70
C GLU A 107 -3.32 -4.25 9.91
N GLN A 108 -2.11 -4.71 9.55
CA GLN A 108 -0.89 -3.92 9.72
C GLN A 108 -0.90 -2.68 8.82
N ILE A 109 -1.29 -2.82 7.53
CA ILE A 109 -1.44 -1.69 6.61
C ILE A 109 -2.38 -0.63 7.20
N MET A 110 -3.51 -1.06 7.77
CA MET A 110 -4.48 -0.14 8.38
C MET A 110 -3.92 0.56 9.61
N ARG A 111 -3.21 -0.18 10.49
CA ARG A 111 -2.56 0.41 11.67
C ARG A 111 -1.48 1.42 11.29
N ASP A 112 -0.70 1.13 10.25
CA ASP A 112 0.32 2.06 9.75
C ASP A 112 -0.35 3.30 9.12
N ALA A 113 -1.44 3.12 8.37
CA ALA A 113 -2.19 4.22 7.77
C ALA A 113 -2.87 5.13 8.82
N TYR A 114 -3.18 4.63 10.01
CA TYR A 114 -3.66 5.47 11.10
C TYR A 114 -2.58 6.45 11.58
N LYS A 115 -1.34 5.99 11.67
CA LYS A 115 -0.19 6.81 12.13
C LYS A 115 0.33 7.75 11.05
N GLY A 116 0.03 7.43 9.79
CA GLY A 116 0.46 8.21 8.64
C GLY A 116 1.81 7.77 8.07
N VAL A 117 2.27 8.53 7.09
CA VAL A 117 3.54 8.33 6.39
C VAL A 117 4.60 9.23 7.01
N ASN A 118 5.58 8.62 7.66
CA ASN A 118 6.79 9.27 8.15
C ASN A 118 7.95 8.98 7.21
#